data_1b7124ebef7bf16acdc7ab9cc786c5b9
#
_entry.id   1b7124ebef7bf16acdc7ab9cc786c5b9
#
_cell.length_a   1.000
_cell.length_b   1.000
_cell.length_c   1.000
_cell.angle_alpha   90.00
_cell.angle_beta   90.00
_cell.angle_gamma   90.00
#
_symmetry.space_group_name_H-M   'P 1'
#
loop_
_entity.id
_entity.type
_entity.pdbx_description
1 polymer ?
#
loop_
_entity_poly.entity_id
_entity_poly.type
_entity_poly.pdbx_seq_one_letter_code
_entity_poly.pdbx_strand_id
1 'polypeptide(L)'
;MDNSPAVAPPRRLHARTALAAESVFSVMSRLAVQYGAVNLGQGFPAGSPPDFLLEALSRQAGTADQYTAPAGLPALRGALAQDLNVAADQITVTCGATEALHTLADALYGPGDEVLMFEPVFDIYRPQALLSGARPVLAPMTLAPDGWTPGLDALEALVTPRTRALLVNNPHNPSGHVFTRAELERLVALARTHDLWIIADEVYDELYFGEAPAPLRTLAPERTFTVGSAGKRLEATGWRVGWIASPAGVAAQIAGLHQWATFCAPAPLQAAVAAALPLARETGFYDDLRRSYGARMRLLASGLRSLGLDVQTPGGSYFITALAPGLDPRHLVEHGGVAVIPGRAFYAEGTAPDGLIRLAFCKPPRDLLLALERLERYLQA
;
A
#
# COMPACT_ATOMS: atom_id res chain seq x y z
N MET A 1 19.28 36.93 -43.30
CA MET A 1 19.18 35.46 -43.37
C MET A 1 19.39 34.93 -41.95
N ASP A 2 18.33 34.52 -41.31
CA ASP A 2 18.37 33.98 -39.95
C ASP A 2 18.96 32.55 -39.99
N ASN A 3 20.18 32.41 -39.49
CA ASN A 3 20.92 31.18 -39.49
C ASN A 3 20.86 30.45 -38.14
N SER A 4 19.70 30.55 -37.47
CA SER A 4 19.45 29.78 -36.25
C SER A 4 19.47 28.29 -36.59
N PRO A 5 20.29 27.45 -35.89
CA PRO A 5 20.32 26.03 -36.18
C PRO A 5 18.95 25.44 -35.85
N ALA A 6 18.37 24.72 -36.81
CA ALA A 6 17.13 23.99 -36.59
C ALA A 6 17.28 23.06 -35.35
N VAL A 7 16.48 23.31 -34.33
CA VAL A 7 16.45 22.45 -33.13
C VAL A 7 16.01 21.06 -33.59
N ALA A 8 16.89 20.07 -33.45
CA ALA A 8 16.56 18.70 -33.79
C ALA A 8 15.32 18.27 -32.97
N PRO A 9 14.38 17.53 -33.59
CA PRO A 9 13.19 17.08 -32.87
C PRO A 9 13.62 16.25 -31.60
N PRO A 10 12.93 16.41 -30.48
CA PRO A 10 13.29 15.69 -29.25
C PRO A 10 13.29 14.18 -29.53
N ARG A 11 14.36 13.50 -29.07
CA ARG A 11 14.44 12.04 -29.17
C ARG A 11 13.25 11.43 -28.46
N ARG A 12 12.56 10.48 -29.12
CA ARG A 12 11.41 9.79 -28.52
C ARG A 12 11.89 8.84 -27.44
N LEU A 13 11.31 8.97 -26.24
CA LEU A 13 11.46 7.98 -25.17
C LEU A 13 10.66 6.72 -25.52
N HIS A 14 10.92 5.61 -24.79
CA HIS A 14 10.17 4.38 -24.96
C HIS A 14 8.67 4.59 -24.63
N ALA A 15 7.76 3.88 -25.30
CA ALA A 15 6.31 4.02 -25.14
C ALA A 15 5.83 3.84 -23.67
N ARG A 16 6.58 3.09 -22.84
CA ARG A 16 6.31 2.93 -21.40
C ARG A 16 6.29 4.26 -20.64
N THR A 17 6.96 5.30 -21.12
CA THR A 17 6.94 6.64 -20.51
C THR A 17 5.57 7.32 -20.59
N ALA A 18 4.65 6.83 -21.42
CA ALA A 18 3.25 7.29 -21.43
C ALA A 18 2.52 6.96 -20.10
N LEU A 19 3.02 5.99 -19.33
CA LEU A 19 2.51 5.67 -17.99
C LEU A 19 3.05 6.61 -16.90
N ALA A 20 4.02 7.48 -17.21
CA ALA A 20 4.69 8.37 -16.26
C ALA A 20 3.94 9.70 -16.02
N ALA A 21 2.61 9.68 -16.01
CA ALA A 21 1.82 10.82 -15.58
C ALA A 21 2.01 11.09 -14.08
N GLU A 22 1.97 12.37 -13.66
CA GLU A 22 2.01 12.72 -12.24
C GLU A 22 0.82 12.08 -11.52
N SER A 23 1.09 11.33 -10.45
CA SER A 23 0.01 10.67 -9.69
C SER A 23 -0.88 11.71 -9.00
N VAL A 24 -2.17 11.38 -8.84
CA VAL A 24 -3.11 12.22 -8.08
C VAL A 24 -2.59 12.48 -6.66
N PHE A 25 -1.90 11.52 -6.07
CA PHE A 25 -1.27 11.66 -4.74
C PHE A 25 -0.19 12.74 -4.72
N SER A 26 0.66 12.80 -5.73
CA SER A 26 1.70 13.83 -5.86
C SER A 26 1.06 15.22 -6.07
N VAL A 27 0.06 15.31 -6.95
CA VAL A 27 -0.68 16.55 -7.20
C VAL A 27 -1.31 17.08 -5.91
N MET A 28 -2.08 16.23 -5.20
CA MET A 28 -2.76 16.64 -3.96
C MET A 28 -1.78 17.03 -2.86
N SER A 29 -0.62 16.35 -2.77
CA SER A 29 0.42 16.71 -1.80
C SER A 29 1.09 18.04 -2.12
N ARG A 30 1.37 18.32 -3.37
CA ARG A 30 1.92 19.59 -3.83
C ARG A 30 0.95 20.74 -3.56
N LEU A 31 -0.34 20.55 -3.86
CA LEU A 31 -1.37 21.53 -3.54
C LEU A 31 -1.51 21.75 -2.02
N ALA A 32 -1.47 20.68 -1.22
CA ALA A 32 -1.53 20.81 0.25
C ALA A 32 -0.39 21.69 0.80
N VAL A 33 0.82 21.53 0.29
CA VAL A 33 1.97 22.38 0.67
C VAL A 33 1.74 23.83 0.19
N GLN A 34 1.33 23.99 -1.07
CA GLN A 34 1.14 25.31 -1.69
C GLN A 34 0.10 26.16 -0.94
N TYR A 35 -1.00 25.54 -0.48
CA TYR A 35 -2.11 26.23 0.17
C TYR A 35 -2.11 26.10 1.70
N GLY A 36 -1.08 25.53 2.32
CA GLY A 36 -1.02 25.31 3.78
C GLY A 36 -2.17 24.45 4.30
N ALA A 37 -2.61 23.48 3.49
CA ALA A 37 -3.73 22.62 3.81
C ALA A 37 -3.31 21.48 4.76
N VAL A 38 -4.24 21.05 5.62
CA VAL A 38 -4.08 19.80 6.39
C VAL A 38 -4.15 18.62 5.41
N ASN A 39 -3.06 17.87 5.31
CA ASN A 39 -2.98 16.78 4.34
C ASN A 39 -3.49 15.45 4.93
N LEU A 40 -4.77 15.15 4.71
CA LEU A 40 -5.38 13.85 4.97
C LEU A 40 -5.38 12.93 3.75
N GLY A 41 -4.81 13.35 2.62
CA GLY A 41 -4.70 12.52 1.42
C GLY A 41 -3.59 11.49 1.51
N GLN A 42 -2.47 11.84 2.13
CA GLN A 42 -1.28 11.00 2.18
C GLN A 42 -1.26 10.05 3.38
N GLY A 43 -1.04 8.76 3.07
CA GLY A 43 -0.95 7.67 4.04
C GLY A 43 0.46 7.53 4.64
N PHE A 44 0.94 8.55 5.32
CA PHE A 44 2.13 8.46 6.17
C PHE A 44 1.88 9.14 7.51
N PRO A 45 2.40 8.56 8.62
CA PRO A 45 2.36 9.19 9.92
C PRO A 45 3.05 10.55 9.93
N ALA A 46 2.56 11.49 10.73
CA ALA A 46 3.14 12.83 10.84
C ALA A 46 4.15 12.95 12.01
N GLY A 47 4.47 11.85 12.66
CA GLY A 47 5.43 11.75 13.77
C GLY A 47 6.77 11.19 13.37
N SER A 48 7.70 11.16 14.33
CA SER A 48 8.94 10.38 14.22
C SER A 48 8.64 8.89 14.35
N PRO A 49 9.47 8.02 13.77
CA PRO A 49 9.47 6.61 14.10
C PRO A 49 9.63 6.38 15.62
N PRO A 50 9.24 5.21 16.16
CA PRO A 50 9.37 4.93 17.59
C PRO A 50 10.83 5.00 18.07
N ASP A 51 11.03 5.46 19.30
CA ASP A 51 12.36 5.71 19.86
C ASP A 51 13.27 4.49 19.81
N PHE A 52 12.73 3.29 20.09
CA PHE A 52 13.52 2.04 20.03
C PHE A 52 14.08 1.77 18.62
N LEU A 53 13.39 2.22 17.55
CA LEU A 53 13.87 2.10 16.18
C LEU A 53 14.97 3.12 15.88
N LEU A 54 14.82 4.36 16.36
CA LEU A 54 15.84 5.41 16.22
C LEU A 54 17.11 5.06 16.99
N GLU A 55 16.97 4.52 18.20
CA GLU A 55 18.08 4.02 18.99
C GLU A 55 18.79 2.83 18.31
N ALA A 56 17.99 1.90 17.72
CA ALA A 56 18.56 0.80 16.95
C ALA A 56 19.39 1.33 15.77
N LEU A 57 18.88 2.33 15.03
CA LEU A 57 19.65 2.97 13.95
C LEU A 57 20.94 3.59 14.45
N SER A 58 20.88 4.36 15.55
CA SER A 58 22.07 4.98 16.14
C SER A 58 23.13 3.96 16.53
N ARG A 59 22.75 2.82 17.07
CA ARG A 59 23.65 1.71 17.43
C ARG A 59 24.27 1.01 16.22
N GLN A 60 23.58 1.00 15.08
CA GLN A 60 24.04 0.34 13.85
C GLN A 60 24.86 1.26 12.94
N ALA A 61 24.87 2.57 13.20
CA ALA A 61 25.68 3.51 12.44
C ALA A 61 27.18 3.16 12.57
N GLY A 62 27.88 3.04 11.44
CA GLY A 62 29.27 2.64 11.36
C GLY A 62 29.56 1.14 11.45
N THR A 63 28.52 0.30 11.54
CA THR A 63 28.68 -1.17 11.56
C THR A 63 28.14 -1.88 10.33
N ALA A 64 27.25 -1.24 9.58
CA ALA A 64 26.57 -1.79 8.42
C ALA A 64 26.66 -0.83 7.22
N ASP A 65 27.88 -0.45 6.83
CA ASP A 65 28.13 0.58 5.82
C ASP A 65 28.40 0.03 4.41
N GLN A 66 28.50 -1.30 4.27
CA GLN A 66 28.79 -1.96 3.01
C GLN A 66 27.53 -2.63 2.43
N TYR A 67 27.59 -2.99 1.16
CA TYR A 67 26.50 -3.73 0.51
C TYR A 67 26.13 -5.01 1.27
N THR A 68 24.83 -5.28 1.35
CA THR A 68 24.36 -6.60 1.76
C THR A 68 24.27 -7.56 0.56
N ALA A 69 24.04 -8.84 0.83
CA ALA A 69 23.61 -9.74 -0.23
C ALA A 69 22.28 -9.24 -0.86
N PRO A 70 22.00 -9.56 -2.13
CA PRO A 70 20.77 -9.13 -2.80
C PRO A 70 19.48 -9.57 -2.07
N ALA A 71 19.50 -10.73 -1.40
CA ALA A 71 18.38 -11.19 -0.58
C ALA A 71 18.22 -10.41 0.74
N GLY A 72 19.17 -9.55 1.10
CA GLY A 72 19.14 -8.75 2.31
C GLY A 72 20.04 -9.26 3.43
N LEU A 73 20.13 -8.46 4.50
CA LEU A 73 20.94 -8.72 5.69
C LEU A 73 20.46 -9.99 6.41
N PRO A 74 21.35 -10.95 6.73
CA PRO A 74 20.96 -12.19 7.42
C PRO A 74 20.20 -11.95 8.73
N ALA A 75 20.58 -10.94 9.52
CA ALA A 75 19.90 -10.59 10.76
C ALA A 75 18.44 -10.17 10.51
N LEU A 76 18.16 -9.36 9.49
CA LEU A 76 16.79 -8.95 9.16
C LEU A 76 15.98 -10.12 8.61
N ARG A 77 16.58 -10.92 7.72
CA ARG A 77 15.93 -12.13 7.19
C ARG A 77 15.56 -13.11 8.31
N GLY A 78 16.46 -13.29 9.28
CA GLY A 78 16.20 -14.13 10.46
C GLY A 78 15.08 -13.59 11.35
N ALA A 79 15.06 -12.30 11.66
CA ALA A 79 14.00 -11.65 12.43
C ALA A 79 12.64 -11.75 11.74
N LEU A 80 12.59 -11.49 10.43
CA LEU A 80 11.37 -11.64 9.63
C LEU A 80 10.91 -13.10 9.52
N ALA A 81 11.83 -14.05 9.40
CA ALA A 81 11.52 -15.46 9.34
C ALA A 81 10.81 -15.94 10.63
N GLN A 82 11.30 -15.50 11.79
CA GLN A 82 10.65 -15.77 13.08
C GLN A 82 9.27 -15.11 13.17
N ASP A 83 9.18 -13.83 12.82
CA ASP A 83 7.93 -13.06 12.90
C ASP A 83 6.85 -13.61 11.95
N LEU A 84 7.24 -14.05 10.76
CA LEU A 84 6.34 -14.58 9.73
C LEU A 84 6.15 -16.10 9.79
N ASN A 85 6.89 -16.81 10.65
CA ASN A 85 6.92 -18.27 10.73
C ASN A 85 7.22 -18.95 9.37
N VAL A 86 8.32 -18.54 8.76
CA VAL A 86 8.87 -19.09 7.51
C VAL A 86 10.37 -19.33 7.63
N ALA A 87 11.00 -20.00 6.67
CA ALA A 87 12.45 -20.15 6.65
C ALA A 87 13.13 -18.84 6.19
N ALA A 88 14.32 -18.53 6.73
CA ALA A 88 15.03 -17.29 6.40
C ALA A 88 15.45 -17.20 4.91
N ASP A 89 15.63 -18.33 4.23
CA ASP A 89 15.93 -18.40 2.81
C ASP A 89 14.72 -18.07 1.91
N GLN A 90 13.50 -18.05 2.48
CA GLN A 90 12.28 -17.60 1.79
C GLN A 90 12.13 -16.06 1.79
N ILE A 91 12.98 -15.33 2.54
CA ILE A 91 12.87 -13.86 2.66
C ILE A 91 13.82 -13.16 1.69
N THR A 92 13.27 -12.21 0.93
CA THR A 92 14.02 -11.21 0.15
C THR A 92 13.67 -9.82 0.67
N VAL A 93 14.67 -9.05 1.10
CA VAL A 93 14.51 -7.67 1.58
C VAL A 93 14.60 -6.72 0.39
N THR A 94 13.71 -5.71 0.35
CA THR A 94 13.55 -4.77 -0.78
C THR A 94 13.57 -3.32 -0.31
N CYS A 95 13.73 -2.36 -1.23
CA CYS A 95 13.58 -0.93 -0.94
C CYS A 95 12.11 -0.52 -0.78
N GLY A 96 11.45 -1.11 0.21
CA GLY A 96 10.04 -0.95 0.52
C GLY A 96 9.14 -1.87 -0.30
N ALA A 97 7.87 -1.95 0.10
CA ALA A 97 6.86 -2.81 -0.54
C ALA A 97 6.64 -2.47 -2.03
N THR A 98 6.82 -1.21 -2.43
CA THR A 98 6.66 -0.81 -3.85
C THR A 98 7.62 -1.54 -4.77
N GLU A 99 8.88 -1.69 -4.34
CA GLU A 99 9.87 -2.48 -5.09
C GLU A 99 9.58 -3.98 -5.00
N ALA A 100 9.15 -4.47 -3.83
CA ALA A 100 8.73 -5.86 -3.67
C ALA A 100 7.64 -6.25 -4.70
N LEU A 101 6.62 -5.42 -4.82
CA LEU A 101 5.52 -5.61 -5.78
C LEU A 101 5.99 -5.53 -7.23
N HIS A 102 6.91 -4.60 -7.54
CA HIS A 102 7.50 -4.49 -8.87
C HIS A 102 8.34 -5.74 -9.23
N THR A 103 9.17 -6.20 -8.31
CA THR A 103 9.96 -7.44 -8.49
C THR A 103 9.05 -8.65 -8.73
N LEU A 104 7.93 -8.75 -7.98
CA LEU A 104 6.94 -9.81 -8.19
C LEU A 104 6.20 -9.67 -9.53
N ALA A 105 5.89 -8.45 -9.95
CA ALA A 105 5.29 -8.21 -11.26
C ALA A 105 6.19 -8.73 -12.39
N ASP A 106 7.48 -8.41 -12.34
CA ASP A 106 8.44 -8.88 -13.33
C ASP A 106 8.74 -10.39 -13.24
N ALA A 107 8.52 -11.00 -12.05
CA ALA A 107 8.76 -12.42 -11.85
C ALA A 107 7.59 -13.31 -12.28
N LEU A 108 6.35 -12.84 -12.15
CA LEU A 108 5.17 -13.70 -12.17
C LEU A 108 4.32 -13.56 -13.44
N TYR A 109 4.41 -12.43 -14.13
CA TYR A 109 3.63 -12.19 -15.35
C TYR A 109 4.34 -11.25 -16.32
N GLY A 110 3.96 -11.31 -17.59
CA GLY A 110 4.58 -10.53 -18.67
C GLY A 110 3.61 -10.27 -19.84
N PRO A 111 4.14 -9.97 -21.04
CA PRO A 111 3.32 -9.64 -22.20
C PRO A 111 2.31 -10.74 -22.53
N GLY A 112 1.03 -10.36 -22.56
CA GLY A 112 -0.09 -11.26 -22.85
C GLY A 112 -0.73 -11.94 -21.64
N ASP A 113 -0.09 -11.87 -20.47
CA ASP A 113 -0.64 -12.38 -19.21
C ASP A 113 -1.65 -11.40 -18.59
N GLU A 114 -2.43 -11.90 -17.65
CA GLU A 114 -3.42 -11.15 -16.90
C GLU A 114 -3.18 -11.32 -15.40
N VAL A 115 -3.40 -10.23 -14.63
CA VAL A 115 -3.37 -10.24 -13.18
C VAL A 115 -4.71 -9.72 -12.64
N LEU A 116 -5.36 -10.52 -11.79
CA LEU A 116 -6.62 -10.18 -11.14
C LEU A 116 -6.37 -9.28 -9.93
N MET A 117 -7.20 -8.27 -9.76
CA MET A 117 -7.17 -7.32 -8.64
C MET A 117 -8.59 -6.90 -8.28
N PHE A 118 -8.79 -6.43 -7.05
CA PHE A 118 -10.05 -5.79 -6.66
C PHE A 118 -10.01 -4.28 -6.98
N GLU A 119 -11.15 -3.72 -7.37
CA GLU A 119 -11.37 -2.29 -7.56
C GLU A 119 -12.44 -1.80 -6.55
N PRO A 120 -12.18 -0.74 -5.76
CA PRO A 120 -11.10 0.24 -5.91
C PRO A 120 -9.71 -0.39 -5.71
N VAL A 121 -8.72 0.08 -6.47
CA VAL A 121 -7.37 -0.50 -6.51
C VAL A 121 -6.32 0.54 -6.10
N PHE A 122 -5.34 0.14 -5.26
CA PHE A 122 -4.23 1.03 -4.94
C PHE A 122 -3.45 1.40 -6.21
N ASP A 123 -3.13 2.68 -6.37
CA ASP A 123 -2.70 3.31 -7.62
C ASP A 123 -1.45 2.72 -8.27
N ILE A 124 -0.57 2.04 -7.52
CA ILE A 124 0.67 1.47 -8.08
C ILE A 124 0.48 0.12 -8.77
N TYR A 125 -0.56 -0.66 -8.45
CA TYR A 125 -0.68 -2.04 -8.94
C TYR A 125 -0.92 -2.10 -10.45
N ARG A 126 -1.85 -1.26 -10.95
CA ARG A 126 -2.15 -1.20 -12.39
C ARG A 126 -0.95 -0.75 -13.24
N PRO A 127 -0.25 0.36 -12.91
CA PRO A 127 0.95 0.75 -13.64
C PRO A 127 2.05 -0.32 -13.60
N GLN A 128 2.26 -1.00 -12.48
CA GLN A 128 3.28 -2.06 -12.40
C GLN A 128 2.93 -3.24 -13.30
N ALA A 129 1.68 -3.69 -13.33
CA ALA A 129 1.24 -4.72 -14.26
C ALA A 129 1.45 -4.31 -15.73
N LEU A 130 1.07 -3.09 -16.08
CA LEU A 130 1.27 -2.54 -17.44
C LEU A 130 2.76 -2.40 -17.81
N LEU A 131 3.62 -2.02 -16.85
CA LEU A 131 5.06 -1.92 -17.06
C LEU A 131 5.69 -3.29 -17.34
N SER A 132 5.23 -4.35 -16.71
CA SER A 132 5.65 -5.73 -16.99
C SER A 132 5.00 -6.29 -18.29
N GLY A 133 4.09 -5.53 -18.91
CA GLY A 133 3.40 -5.94 -20.14
C GLY A 133 2.13 -6.76 -19.93
N ALA A 134 1.74 -7.00 -18.69
CA ALA A 134 0.52 -7.72 -18.36
C ALA A 134 -0.72 -6.80 -18.37
N ARG A 135 -1.88 -7.39 -18.50
CA ARG A 135 -3.17 -6.70 -18.41
C ARG A 135 -3.74 -6.81 -16.99
N PRO A 136 -3.93 -5.69 -16.25
CA PRO A 136 -4.69 -5.72 -15.02
C PRO A 136 -6.17 -5.98 -15.32
N VAL A 137 -6.78 -6.91 -14.58
CA VAL A 137 -8.20 -7.30 -14.68
C VAL A 137 -8.84 -7.02 -13.33
N LEU A 138 -9.85 -6.16 -13.31
CA LEU A 138 -10.41 -5.58 -12.10
C LEU A 138 -11.77 -6.18 -11.77
N ALA A 139 -11.91 -6.76 -10.58
CA ALA A 139 -13.19 -7.20 -10.03
C ALA A 139 -13.73 -6.12 -9.08
N PRO A 140 -15.02 -5.74 -9.15
CA PRO A 140 -15.54 -4.69 -8.32
C PRO A 140 -15.66 -5.14 -6.85
N MET A 141 -15.31 -4.25 -5.92
CA MET A 141 -15.85 -4.27 -4.57
C MET A 141 -17.11 -3.41 -4.54
N THR A 142 -18.11 -3.87 -3.83
CA THR A 142 -19.37 -3.13 -3.67
C THR A 142 -19.35 -2.33 -2.40
N LEU A 143 -19.70 -1.05 -2.50
CA LEU A 143 -19.92 -0.18 -1.35
C LEU A 143 -21.36 -0.34 -0.90
N ALA A 144 -21.57 -0.84 0.33
CA ALA A 144 -22.85 -1.01 0.98
C ALA A 144 -22.90 -0.18 2.28
N PRO A 145 -24.09 0.04 2.90
CA PRO A 145 -24.20 0.82 4.14
C PRO A 145 -23.37 0.28 5.31
N ASP A 146 -23.11 -1.01 5.33
CA ASP A 146 -22.31 -1.71 6.35
C ASP A 146 -20.82 -1.83 6.00
N GLY A 147 -20.40 -1.33 4.84
CA GLY A 147 -19.01 -1.30 4.41
C GLY A 147 -18.76 -1.83 3.00
N TRP A 148 -17.51 -2.11 2.73
CA TRP A 148 -17.07 -2.64 1.44
C TRP A 148 -17.10 -4.16 1.44
N THR A 149 -17.60 -4.75 0.35
CA THR A 149 -17.66 -6.19 0.15
C THR A 149 -16.97 -6.58 -1.16
N PRO A 150 -16.02 -7.54 -1.17
CA PRO A 150 -15.37 -7.98 -2.40
C PRO A 150 -16.31 -8.79 -3.28
N GLY A 151 -16.33 -8.48 -4.58
CA GLY A 151 -17.12 -9.19 -5.58
C GLY A 151 -16.45 -10.52 -5.98
N LEU A 152 -16.48 -11.53 -5.12
CA LEU A 152 -15.78 -12.80 -5.34
C LEU A 152 -16.33 -13.57 -6.56
N ASP A 153 -17.64 -13.56 -6.78
CA ASP A 153 -18.25 -14.22 -7.94
C ASP A 153 -17.85 -13.50 -9.24
N ALA A 154 -17.81 -12.17 -9.21
CA ALA A 154 -17.33 -11.38 -10.34
C ALA A 154 -15.84 -11.63 -10.62
N LEU A 155 -15.02 -11.76 -9.57
CA LEU A 155 -13.58 -12.09 -9.72
C LEU A 155 -13.41 -13.45 -10.39
N GLU A 156 -14.15 -14.46 -9.96
CA GLU A 156 -14.10 -15.82 -10.53
C GLU A 156 -14.48 -15.83 -12.01
N ALA A 157 -15.53 -15.09 -12.39
CA ALA A 157 -15.99 -14.97 -13.77
C ALA A 157 -14.97 -14.27 -14.71
N LEU A 158 -13.99 -13.54 -14.16
CA LEU A 158 -12.96 -12.84 -14.92
C LEU A 158 -11.71 -13.68 -15.20
N VAL A 159 -11.61 -14.89 -14.64
CA VAL A 159 -10.46 -15.78 -14.88
C VAL A 159 -10.45 -16.25 -16.33
N THR A 160 -9.29 -16.18 -16.96
CA THR A 160 -9.05 -16.69 -18.32
C THR A 160 -7.80 -17.57 -18.35
N PRO A 161 -7.52 -18.31 -19.43
CA PRO A 161 -6.27 -19.07 -19.56
C PRO A 161 -4.99 -18.20 -19.56
N ARG A 162 -5.12 -16.87 -19.65
CA ARG A 162 -4.02 -15.91 -19.56
C ARG A 162 -3.80 -15.41 -18.13
N THR A 163 -4.72 -15.67 -17.21
CA THR A 163 -4.58 -15.25 -15.82
C THR A 163 -3.40 -15.99 -15.17
N ARG A 164 -2.46 -15.24 -14.56
CA ARG A 164 -1.25 -15.78 -13.92
C ARG A 164 -1.22 -15.56 -12.44
N ALA A 165 -1.79 -14.45 -11.97
CA ALA A 165 -1.73 -14.08 -10.57
C ALA A 165 -3.02 -13.40 -10.11
N LEU A 166 -3.25 -13.54 -8.81
CA LEU A 166 -4.25 -12.80 -8.04
C LEU A 166 -3.51 -11.91 -7.04
N LEU A 167 -3.73 -10.59 -7.10
CA LEU A 167 -3.20 -9.63 -6.13
C LEU A 167 -4.29 -9.27 -5.11
N VAL A 168 -4.01 -9.52 -3.83
CA VAL A 168 -4.89 -9.24 -2.70
C VAL A 168 -4.17 -8.33 -1.73
N ASN A 169 -4.74 -7.16 -1.45
CA ASN A 169 -4.27 -6.26 -0.39
C ASN A 169 -5.13 -6.43 0.86
N ASN A 170 -4.54 -6.86 1.97
CA ASN A 170 -5.26 -7.16 3.21
C ASN A 170 -4.48 -6.74 4.47
N PRO A 171 -5.00 -5.80 5.25
CA PRO A 171 -6.16 -4.92 5.08
C PRO A 171 -6.10 -4.04 3.82
N HIS A 172 -7.24 -3.81 3.21
CA HIS A 172 -7.34 -3.23 1.87
C HIS A 172 -7.24 -1.69 1.85
N ASN A 173 -6.45 -1.16 0.95
CA ASN A 173 -6.38 0.28 0.61
C ASN A 173 -7.03 0.50 -0.77
N PRO A 174 -8.10 1.33 -0.89
CA PRO A 174 -8.54 2.38 0.06
C PRO A 174 -9.67 1.99 1.00
N SER A 175 -10.34 0.85 0.81
CA SER A 175 -11.63 0.54 1.44
C SER A 175 -11.55 0.30 2.95
N GLY A 176 -10.39 -0.08 3.48
CA GLY A 176 -10.24 -0.54 4.86
C GLY A 176 -10.87 -1.91 5.16
N HIS A 177 -11.36 -2.62 4.13
CA HIS A 177 -11.87 -3.97 4.29
C HIS A 177 -10.77 -4.92 4.80
N VAL A 178 -11.09 -5.73 5.78
CA VAL A 178 -10.28 -6.85 6.24
C VAL A 178 -10.97 -8.11 5.74
N PHE A 179 -10.30 -8.83 4.85
CA PHE A 179 -10.87 -10.04 4.28
C PHE A 179 -11.09 -11.08 5.36
N THR A 180 -12.32 -11.59 5.45
CA THR A 180 -12.67 -12.68 6.35
C THR A 180 -11.96 -13.98 5.94
N ARG A 181 -11.81 -14.89 6.90
CA ARG A 181 -11.21 -16.21 6.61
C ARG A 181 -11.94 -16.92 5.46
N ALA A 182 -13.28 -16.88 5.43
CA ALA A 182 -14.06 -17.51 4.38
C ALA A 182 -13.82 -16.88 2.99
N GLU A 183 -13.69 -15.55 2.90
CA GLU A 183 -13.32 -14.86 1.66
C GLU A 183 -11.93 -15.27 1.18
N LEU A 184 -10.95 -15.33 2.10
CA LEU A 184 -9.59 -15.76 1.78
C LEU A 184 -9.54 -17.23 1.33
N GLU A 185 -10.30 -18.12 1.96
CA GLU A 185 -10.40 -19.53 1.55
C GLU A 185 -11.00 -19.70 0.15
N ARG A 186 -11.98 -18.86 -0.24
CA ARG A 186 -12.49 -18.81 -1.61
C ARG A 186 -11.44 -18.36 -2.61
N LEU A 187 -10.69 -17.31 -2.28
CA LEU A 187 -9.59 -16.82 -3.13
C LEU A 187 -8.48 -17.87 -3.32
N VAL A 188 -8.15 -18.60 -2.25
CA VAL A 188 -7.19 -19.71 -2.31
C VAL A 188 -7.72 -20.85 -3.17
N ALA A 189 -9.00 -21.21 -3.02
CA ALA A 189 -9.63 -22.25 -3.85
C ALA A 189 -9.59 -21.88 -5.33
N LEU A 190 -9.92 -20.62 -5.67
CA LEU A 190 -9.83 -20.08 -7.02
C LEU A 190 -8.40 -20.19 -7.57
N ALA A 191 -7.41 -19.73 -6.78
CA ALA A 191 -6.01 -19.78 -7.18
C ALA A 191 -5.49 -21.22 -7.40
N ARG A 192 -5.95 -22.17 -6.59
CA ARG A 192 -5.60 -23.60 -6.77
C ARG A 192 -6.26 -24.20 -8.02
N THR A 193 -7.53 -23.89 -8.25
CA THR A 193 -8.30 -24.41 -9.39
C THR A 193 -7.69 -23.96 -10.73
N HIS A 194 -7.20 -22.72 -10.79
CA HIS A 194 -6.68 -22.13 -12.02
C HIS A 194 -5.16 -22.00 -12.05
N ASP A 195 -4.45 -22.63 -11.10
CA ASP A 195 -2.99 -22.58 -10.96
C ASP A 195 -2.40 -21.18 -10.96
N LEU A 196 -3.00 -20.27 -10.18
CA LEU A 196 -2.57 -18.89 -10.06
C LEU A 196 -1.58 -18.71 -8.90
N TRP A 197 -0.62 -17.81 -9.06
CA TRP A 197 0.12 -17.23 -7.95
C TRP A 197 -0.74 -16.25 -7.15
N ILE A 198 -0.48 -16.14 -5.85
CA ILE A 198 -1.11 -15.14 -4.99
C ILE A 198 -0.04 -14.13 -4.57
N ILE A 199 -0.27 -12.84 -4.86
CA ILE A 199 0.50 -11.73 -4.33
C ILE A 199 -0.33 -11.13 -3.20
N ALA A 200 0.08 -11.40 -1.96
CA ALA A 200 -0.56 -10.89 -0.76
C ALA A 200 0.17 -9.62 -0.30
N ASP A 201 -0.38 -8.44 -0.63
CA ASP A 201 0.10 -7.18 -0.05
C ASP A 201 -0.49 -7.02 1.34
N GLU A 202 0.28 -7.44 2.35
CA GLU A 202 -0.08 -7.45 3.76
C GLU A 202 0.65 -6.35 4.56
N VAL A 203 0.95 -5.19 3.91
CA VAL A 203 1.68 -4.08 4.56
C VAL A 203 0.96 -3.49 5.77
N TYR A 204 -0.35 -3.69 5.89
CA TYR A 204 -1.18 -3.21 7.01
C TYR A 204 -1.54 -4.31 8.02
N ASP A 205 -0.87 -5.44 8.01
CA ASP A 205 -1.19 -6.61 8.84
C ASP A 205 -1.24 -6.35 10.36
N GLU A 206 -0.51 -5.35 10.85
CA GLU A 206 -0.56 -4.88 12.25
C GLU A 206 -1.58 -3.76 12.48
N LEU A 207 -2.29 -3.30 11.46
CA LEU A 207 -3.22 -2.18 11.53
C LEU A 207 -4.66 -2.64 11.26
N TYR A 208 -5.29 -3.21 12.27
CA TYR A 208 -6.67 -3.70 12.26
C TYR A 208 -7.41 -3.30 13.54
N PHE A 209 -8.75 -3.22 13.49
CA PHE A 209 -9.58 -2.69 14.57
C PHE A 209 -10.68 -3.67 15.05
N GLY A 210 -10.62 -4.87 14.60
CA GLY A 210 -11.50 -5.98 14.95
C GLY A 210 -10.72 -7.29 15.01
N GLU A 211 -11.15 -8.29 14.26
CA GLU A 211 -10.43 -9.54 14.10
C GLU A 211 -9.12 -9.32 13.32
N ALA A 212 -8.05 -9.99 13.77
CA ALA A 212 -6.77 -9.92 13.08
C ALA A 212 -6.86 -10.54 11.68
N PRO A 213 -6.26 -9.90 10.65
CA PRO A 213 -6.25 -10.46 9.31
C PRO A 213 -5.51 -11.82 9.30
N ALA A 214 -6.13 -12.83 8.70
CA ALA A 214 -5.46 -14.11 8.50
C ALA A 214 -4.40 -13.97 7.40
N PRO A 215 -3.13 -14.35 7.63
CA PRO A 215 -2.10 -14.27 6.58
C PRO A 215 -2.38 -15.29 5.47
N LEU A 216 -2.47 -14.84 4.21
CA LEU A 216 -2.76 -15.72 3.06
C LEU A 216 -1.75 -16.86 2.90
N ARG A 217 -0.48 -16.62 3.26
CA ARG A 217 0.56 -17.65 3.21
C ARG A 217 0.27 -18.85 4.12
N THR A 218 -0.54 -18.70 5.17
CA THR A 218 -0.89 -19.84 6.05
C THR A 218 -1.96 -20.73 5.44
N LEU A 219 -2.72 -20.22 4.46
CA LEU A 219 -3.77 -20.93 3.74
C LEU A 219 -3.24 -21.58 2.45
N ALA A 220 -2.26 -20.95 1.80
CA ALA A 220 -1.68 -21.43 0.55
C ALA A 220 -0.16 -21.15 0.49
N PRO A 221 0.67 -21.78 1.36
CA PRO A 221 2.11 -21.50 1.44
C PRO A 221 2.86 -21.84 0.14
N GLU A 222 2.33 -22.74 -0.66
CA GLU A 222 2.92 -23.24 -1.90
C GLU A 222 2.84 -22.23 -3.07
N ARG A 223 1.98 -21.21 -2.96
CA ARG A 223 1.72 -20.26 -4.07
C ARG A 223 1.55 -18.80 -3.64
N THR A 224 1.81 -18.47 -2.37
CA THR A 224 1.61 -17.10 -1.86
C THR A 224 2.93 -16.39 -1.64
N PHE A 225 3.11 -15.27 -2.31
CA PHE A 225 4.14 -14.28 -2.01
C PHE A 225 3.55 -13.23 -1.08
N THR A 226 4.07 -13.12 0.15
CA THR A 226 3.63 -12.08 1.09
C THR A 226 4.56 -10.88 1.02
N VAL A 227 3.99 -9.70 0.79
CA VAL A 227 4.70 -8.42 0.79
C VAL A 227 4.43 -7.70 2.10
N GLY A 228 5.50 -7.26 2.76
CA GLY A 228 5.43 -6.48 4.00
C GLY A 228 6.28 -5.21 3.97
N SER A 229 6.09 -4.35 4.97
CA SER A 229 6.76 -3.04 5.03
C SER A 229 7.05 -2.61 6.45
N ALA A 230 8.32 -2.38 6.78
CA ALA A 230 8.72 -1.72 8.01
C ALA A 230 8.13 -0.30 8.11
N GLY A 231 7.99 0.38 6.95
CA GLY A 231 7.40 1.71 6.89
C GLY A 231 5.97 1.80 7.44
N LYS A 232 5.19 0.73 7.33
CA LYS A 232 3.82 0.66 7.85
C LYS A 232 3.80 0.14 9.28
N ARG A 233 4.52 -0.96 9.54
CA ARG A 233 4.59 -1.58 10.88
C ARG A 233 5.27 -0.72 11.94
N LEU A 234 6.27 0.09 11.56
CA LEU A 234 7.11 0.87 12.48
C LEU A 234 7.03 2.38 12.24
N GLU A 235 5.99 2.85 11.57
CA GLU A 235 5.78 4.28 11.24
C GLU A 235 6.98 4.96 10.55
N ALA A 236 7.78 4.20 9.81
CA ALA A 236 9.02 4.64 9.17
C ALA A 236 8.94 4.61 7.63
N THR A 237 7.89 5.21 7.05
CA THR A 237 7.60 5.11 5.61
C THR A 237 8.72 5.63 4.72
N GLY A 238 9.50 6.61 5.17
CA GLY A 238 10.65 7.18 4.47
C GLY A 238 11.90 6.29 4.49
N TRP A 239 11.94 5.24 5.33
CA TRP A 239 13.12 4.39 5.47
C TRP A 239 13.29 3.40 4.32
N ARG A 240 12.23 3.15 3.57
CA ARG A 240 12.26 2.29 2.39
C ARG A 240 12.81 0.88 2.70
N VAL A 241 12.31 0.23 3.72
CA VAL A 241 12.58 -1.20 4.03
C VAL A 241 11.28 -1.98 3.91
N GLY A 242 11.26 -2.95 3.01
CA GLY A 242 10.18 -3.91 2.78
C GLY A 242 10.74 -5.30 2.56
N TRP A 243 9.88 -6.26 2.35
CA TRP A 243 10.27 -7.65 2.11
C TRP A 243 9.24 -8.42 1.31
N ILE A 244 9.72 -9.52 0.73
CA ILE A 244 8.91 -10.58 0.14
C ILE A 244 9.18 -11.85 0.94
N ALA A 245 8.14 -12.51 1.45
CA ALA A 245 8.20 -13.90 1.87
C ALA A 245 7.65 -14.77 0.74
N SER A 246 8.53 -15.55 0.13
CA SER A 246 8.23 -16.37 -1.06
C SER A 246 7.82 -17.78 -0.68
N PRO A 247 7.10 -18.51 -1.55
CA PRO A 247 6.98 -19.96 -1.46
C PRO A 247 8.36 -20.63 -1.41
N ALA A 248 8.43 -21.79 -0.77
CA ALA A 248 9.66 -22.55 -0.73
C ALA A 248 10.17 -22.92 -2.15
N GLY A 249 11.47 -22.81 -2.37
CA GLY A 249 12.12 -23.19 -3.61
C GLY A 249 12.18 -22.12 -4.71
N VAL A 250 11.48 -20.96 -4.57
CA VAL A 250 11.49 -19.89 -5.61
C VAL A 250 12.13 -18.58 -5.15
N ALA A 251 12.46 -18.44 -3.88
CA ALA A 251 12.98 -17.18 -3.33
C ALA A 251 14.33 -16.76 -3.95
N ALA A 252 15.17 -17.71 -4.36
CA ALA A 252 16.45 -17.41 -5.01
C ALA A 252 16.26 -16.70 -6.36
N GLN A 253 15.24 -17.08 -7.14
CA GLN A 253 14.90 -16.41 -8.39
C GLN A 253 14.38 -14.99 -8.15
N ILE A 254 13.56 -14.78 -7.11
CA ILE A 254 13.08 -13.46 -6.71
C ILE A 254 14.25 -12.56 -6.31
N ALA A 255 15.17 -13.04 -5.46
CA ALA A 255 16.38 -12.30 -5.08
C ALA A 255 17.28 -12.01 -6.30
N GLY A 256 17.34 -12.92 -7.27
CA GLY A 256 18.07 -12.75 -8.51
C GLY A 256 17.53 -11.63 -9.38
N LEU A 257 16.20 -11.48 -9.49
CA LEU A 257 15.58 -10.36 -10.20
C LEU A 257 15.76 -9.03 -9.46
N HIS A 258 15.54 -9.03 -8.15
CA HIS A 258 15.76 -7.86 -7.30
C HIS A 258 17.18 -7.31 -7.42
N GLN A 259 18.18 -8.18 -7.52
CA GLN A 259 19.58 -7.80 -7.72
C GLN A 259 19.79 -6.89 -8.95
N TRP A 260 19.04 -7.12 -10.03
CA TRP A 260 19.18 -6.34 -11.26
C TRP A 260 18.40 -5.02 -11.23
N ALA A 261 17.47 -4.85 -10.31
CA ALA A 261 16.73 -3.60 -10.12
C ALA A 261 17.48 -2.62 -9.21
N THR A 262 17.83 -3.06 -7.98
CA THR A 262 18.33 -2.17 -6.92
C THR A 262 19.62 -2.69 -6.29
N PHE A 263 20.00 -3.92 -6.58
CA PHE A 263 21.11 -4.67 -5.98
C PHE A 263 20.80 -5.11 -4.54
N CYS A 264 20.62 -4.18 -3.59
CA CYS A 264 20.22 -4.48 -2.21
C CYS A 264 19.56 -3.24 -1.58
N ALA A 265 18.76 -3.45 -0.54
CA ALA A 265 18.21 -2.36 0.27
C ALA A 265 19.31 -1.74 1.19
N PRO A 266 19.10 -0.50 1.70
CA PRO A 266 20.09 0.20 2.55
C PRO A 266 20.47 -0.59 3.80
N ALA A 267 21.73 -0.97 3.94
CA ALA A 267 22.25 -1.83 5.00
C ALA A 267 22.00 -1.29 6.43
N PRO A 268 22.26 0.00 6.76
CA PRO A 268 22.03 0.51 8.10
C PRO A 268 20.56 0.42 8.53
N LEU A 269 19.65 0.67 7.59
CA LEU A 269 18.21 0.63 7.86
C LEU A 269 17.72 -0.81 8.02
N GLN A 270 18.26 -1.77 7.26
CA GLN A 270 18.01 -3.18 7.47
C GLN A 270 18.43 -3.63 8.86
N ALA A 271 19.63 -3.24 9.31
CA ALA A 271 20.16 -3.60 10.62
C ALA A 271 19.32 -3.01 11.76
N ALA A 272 18.89 -1.76 11.64
CA ALA A 272 18.00 -1.12 12.60
C ALA A 272 16.63 -1.82 12.67
N VAL A 273 16.01 -2.15 11.54
CA VAL A 273 14.73 -2.86 11.49
C VAL A 273 14.88 -4.27 12.07
N ALA A 274 15.98 -4.98 11.79
CA ALA A 274 16.25 -6.29 12.36
C ALA A 274 16.24 -6.29 13.90
N ALA A 275 16.84 -5.27 14.52
CA ALA A 275 16.86 -5.10 15.96
C ALA A 275 15.51 -4.63 16.53
N ALA A 276 14.75 -3.85 15.77
CA ALA A 276 13.50 -3.25 16.24
C ALA A 276 12.30 -4.21 16.18
N LEU A 277 12.24 -5.13 15.22
CA LEU A 277 11.08 -6.04 15.06
C LEU A 277 10.79 -6.87 16.32
N PRO A 278 11.76 -7.55 16.97
CA PRO A 278 11.51 -8.25 18.22
C PRO A 278 11.03 -7.31 19.34
N LEU A 279 11.67 -6.14 19.47
CA LEU A 279 11.32 -5.14 20.51
C LEU A 279 9.89 -4.63 20.34
N ALA A 280 9.43 -4.43 19.11
CA ALA A 280 8.05 -4.01 18.84
C ALA A 280 7.02 -5.03 19.37
N ARG A 281 7.33 -6.34 19.29
CA ARG A 281 6.51 -7.41 19.85
C ARG A 281 6.60 -7.43 21.38
N GLU A 282 7.81 -7.44 21.93
CA GLU A 282 8.08 -7.56 23.35
C GLU A 282 7.51 -6.39 24.16
N THR A 283 7.56 -5.17 23.61
CA THR A 283 7.06 -3.96 24.29
C THR A 283 5.55 -3.72 24.11
N GLY A 284 4.86 -4.52 23.31
CA GLY A 284 3.45 -4.30 22.98
C GLY A 284 3.19 -3.09 22.08
N PHE A 285 4.19 -2.64 21.34
CA PHE A 285 4.10 -1.47 20.45
C PHE A 285 2.94 -1.56 19.45
N TYR A 286 2.69 -2.72 18.86
CA TYR A 286 1.61 -2.90 17.89
C TYR A 286 0.22 -2.76 18.55
N ASP A 287 0.05 -3.18 19.80
CA ASP A 287 -1.21 -2.98 20.54
C ASP A 287 -1.45 -1.50 20.83
N ASP A 288 -0.40 -0.77 21.22
CA ASP A 288 -0.47 0.68 21.43
C ASP A 288 -0.77 1.42 20.11
N LEU A 289 -0.16 1.00 19.02
CA LEU A 289 -0.39 1.54 17.69
C LEU A 289 -1.86 1.36 17.27
N ARG A 290 -2.40 0.14 17.40
CA ARG A 290 -3.80 -0.16 17.10
C ARG A 290 -4.77 0.67 17.96
N ARG A 291 -4.51 0.77 19.28
CA ARG A 291 -5.32 1.59 20.19
C ARG A 291 -5.32 3.06 19.78
N SER A 292 -4.13 3.61 19.50
CA SER A 292 -3.95 4.99 19.07
C SER A 292 -4.68 5.28 17.76
N TYR A 293 -4.48 4.43 16.75
CA TYR A 293 -5.13 4.61 15.46
C TYR A 293 -6.64 4.35 15.51
N GLY A 294 -7.11 3.41 16.31
CA GLY A 294 -8.53 3.20 16.56
C GLY A 294 -9.21 4.43 17.18
N ALA A 295 -8.52 5.14 18.10
CA ALA A 295 -9.03 6.40 18.64
C ALA A 295 -9.09 7.50 17.57
N ARG A 296 -8.05 7.65 16.75
CA ARG A 296 -8.00 8.63 15.63
C ARG A 296 -9.07 8.31 14.56
N MET A 297 -9.26 7.04 14.24
CA MET A 297 -10.32 6.59 13.33
C MET A 297 -11.70 7.03 13.83
N ARG A 298 -12.03 6.72 15.11
CA ARG A 298 -13.32 7.10 15.70
C ARG A 298 -13.50 8.61 15.72
N LEU A 299 -12.46 9.37 16.07
CA LEU A 299 -12.48 10.85 16.05
C LEU A 299 -12.84 11.37 14.66
N LEU A 300 -12.11 10.95 13.62
CA LEU A 300 -12.35 11.42 12.27
C LEU A 300 -13.70 10.93 11.74
N ALA A 301 -14.05 9.66 11.91
CA ALA A 301 -15.30 9.10 11.43
C ALA A 301 -16.52 9.78 12.06
N SER A 302 -16.51 10.01 13.38
CA SER A 302 -17.58 10.72 14.09
C SER A 302 -17.72 12.15 13.60
N GLY A 303 -16.59 12.87 13.46
CA GLY A 303 -16.61 14.24 12.95
C GLY A 303 -17.14 14.34 11.53
N LEU A 304 -16.71 13.46 10.61
CA LEU A 304 -17.21 13.46 9.23
C LEU A 304 -18.72 13.15 9.17
N ARG A 305 -19.21 12.21 10.00
CA ARG A 305 -20.67 11.93 10.09
C ARG A 305 -21.47 13.11 10.63
N SER A 306 -20.95 13.83 11.64
CA SER A 306 -21.62 15.04 12.14
C SER A 306 -21.70 16.17 11.11
N LEU A 307 -20.82 16.15 10.10
CA LEU A 307 -20.87 17.04 8.93
C LEU A 307 -21.80 16.52 7.81
N GLY A 308 -22.50 15.41 8.02
CA GLY A 308 -23.47 14.87 7.07
C GLY A 308 -22.86 13.98 5.97
N LEU A 309 -21.59 13.58 6.08
CA LEU A 309 -20.97 12.67 5.11
C LEU A 309 -21.34 11.22 5.41
N ASP A 310 -21.53 10.42 4.35
CA ASP A 310 -21.67 8.97 4.47
C ASP A 310 -20.28 8.33 4.60
N VAL A 311 -19.96 7.84 5.81
CA VAL A 311 -18.62 7.41 6.20
C VAL A 311 -18.54 5.91 6.39
N GLN A 312 -17.63 5.26 5.67
CA GLN A 312 -17.34 3.85 5.82
C GLN A 312 -16.27 3.62 6.88
N THR A 313 -16.65 2.95 7.96
CA THR A 313 -15.72 2.63 9.05
C THR A 313 -14.82 1.46 8.64
N PRO A 314 -13.49 1.66 8.58
CA PRO A 314 -12.58 0.60 8.15
C PRO A 314 -12.40 -0.47 9.24
N GLY A 315 -12.27 -1.74 8.83
CA GLY A 315 -11.81 -2.82 9.70
C GLY A 315 -10.30 -2.83 9.88
N GLY A 316 -9.55 -2.23 8.95
CA GLY A 316 -8.08 -2.16 9.00
C GLY A 316 -7.50 -1.04 8.14
N SER A 317 -6.18 -1.02 8.01
CA SER A 317 -5.38 0.07 7.44
C SER A 317 -5.46 1.36 8.28
N TYR A 318 -5.20 2.51 7.70
CA TYR A 318 -5.39 3.82 8.36
C TYR A 318 -6.13 4.83 7.46
N PHE A 319 -7.01 4.30 6.62
CA PHE A 319 -7.83 5.10 5.71
C PHE A 319 -9.32 4.97 6.02
N ILE A 320 -10.02 6.05 5.84
CA ILE A 320 -11.49 6.12 5.80
C ILE A 320 -11.89 6.49 4.38
N THR A 321 -12.92 5.85 3.86
CA THR A 321 -13.65 6.30 2.68
C THR A 321 -14.95 6.95 3.09
N ALA A 322 -15.35 7.99 2.37
CA ALA A 322 -16.62 8.67 2.57
C ALA A 322 -17.21 9.11 1.23
N LEU A 323 -18.54 9.19 1.17
CA LEU A 323 -19.24 9.83 0.06
C LEU A 323 -19.55 11.29 0.42
N ALA A 324 -19.12 12.20 -0.44
CA ALA A 324 -19.33 13.64 -0.35
C ALA A 324 -19.76 14.17 -1.73
N PRO A 325 -21.01 13.89 -2.17
CA PRO A 325 -21.48 14.30 -3.49
C PRO A 325 -21.35 15.81 -3.69
N GLY A 326 -20.84 16.23 -4.85
CA GLY A 326 -20.61 17.63 -5.18
C GLY A 326 -19.34 18.26 -4.60
N LEU A 327 -18.60 17.55 -3.73
CA LEU A 327 -17.31 18.03 -3.22
C LEU A 327 -16.23 17.85 -4.28
N ASP A 328 -15.59 18.97 -4.69
CA ASP A 328 -14.37 18.92 -5.50
C ASP A 328 -13.14 18.91 -4.58
N PRO A 329 -12.35 17.82 -4.55
CA PRO A 329 -11.15 17.71 -3.73
C PRO A 329 -10.10 18.78 -4.02
N ARG A 330 -9.99 19.27 -5.25
CA ARG A 330 -9.05 20.34 -5.58
C ARG A 330 -9.53 21.68 -5.02
N HIS A 331 -10.78 22.03 -5.23
CA HIS A 331 -11.39 23.25 -4.67
C HIS A 331 -11.34 23.24 -3.12
N LEU A 332 -11.54 22.06 -2.50
CA LEU A 332 -11.40 21.88 -1.06
C LEU A 332 -9.97 22.21 -0.57
N VAL A 333 -8.93 21.79 -1.28
CA VAL A 333 -7.54 22.15 -0.91
C VAL A 333 -7.31 23.64 -1.02
N GLU A 334 -7.75 24.24 -2.12
CA GLU A 334 -7.49 25.65 -2.45
C GLU A 334 -8.26 26.63 -1.54
N HIS A 335 -9.50 26.30 -1.17
CA HIS A 335 -10.41 27.20 -0.44
C HIS A 335 -10.80 26.68 0.95
N GLY A 336 -10.87 25.35 1.14
CA GLY A 336 -11.19 24.75 2.43
C GLY A 336 -9.95 24.38 3.26
N GLY A 337 -8.75 24.38 2.67
CA GLY A 337 -7.51 24.07 3.38
C GLY A 337 -7.40 22.65 3.90
N VAL A 338 -8.05 21.68 3.25
CA VAL A 338 -7.96 20.23 3.56
C VAL A 338 -7.68 19.45 2.28
N ALA A 339 -6.65 18.60 2.29
CA ALA A 339 -6.35 17.72 1.18
C ALA A 339 -6.86 16.30 1.45
N VAL A 340 -7.63 15.76 0.51
CA VAL A 340 -8.14 14.39 0.48
C VAL A 340 -7.80 13.75 -0.87
N ILE A 341 -7.88 12.42 -1.00
CA ILE A 341 -7.71 11.77 -2.30
C ILE A 341 -9.09 11.51 -2.92
N PRO A 342 -9.35 12.01 -4.15
CA PRO A 342 -10.57 11.68 -4.86
C PRO A 342 -10.65 10.20 -5.18
N GLY A 343 -11.84 9.61 -5.02
CA GLY A 343 -12.08 8.17 -5.24
C GLY A 343 -11.67 7.70 -6.64
N ARG A 344 -11.85 8.55 -7.66
CA ARG A 344 -11.43 8.25 -9.04
C ARG A 344 -9.95 7.84 -9.19
N ALA A 345 -9.08 8.20 -8.22
CA ALA A 345 -7.68 7.77 -8.22
C ALA A 345 -7.50 6.25 -8.02
N PHE A 346 -8.54 5.56 -7.54
CA PHE A 346 -8.53 4.13 -7.23
C PHE A 346 -9.37 3.30 -8.22
N TYR A 347 -9.87 3.91 -9.28
CA TYR A 347 -10.75 3.25 -10.24
C TYR A 347 -10.22 3.36 -11.67
N ALA A 348 -10.67 2.46 -12.52
CA ALA A 348 -10.60 2.66 -13.94
C ALA A 348 -11.49 3.85 -14.34
N GLU A 349 -11.18 4.47 -15.47
CA GLU A 349 -11.89 5.68 -15.91
C GLU A 349 -13.41 5.45 -15.99
N GLY A 350 -14.18 6.34 -15.34
CA GLY A 350 -15.64 6.35 -15.37
C GLY A 350 -16.36 5.36 -14.43
N THR A 351 -15.65 4.64 -13.56
CA THR A 351 -16.26 3.61 -12.69
C THR A 351 -16.38 3.98 -11.22
N ALA A 352 -15.77 5.07 -10.77
CA ALA A 352 -15.79 5.50 -9.36
C ALA A 352 -17.19 5.97 -8.94
N PRO A 353 -17.67 5.64 -7.71
CA PRO A 353 -18.85 6.25 -7.13
C PRO A 353 -18.71 7.77 -7.04
N ASP A 354 -19.81 8.48 -7.33
CA ASP A 354 -19.83 9.95 -7.25
C ASP A 354 -19.52 10.43 -5.83
N GLY A 355 -18.68 11.45 -5.72
CA GLY A 355 -18.27 12.03 -4.46
C GLY A 355 -17.41 11.12 -3.56
N LEU A 356 -16.97 9.98 -4.02
CA LEU A 356 -16.08 9.13 -3.22
C LEU A 356 -14.75 9.84 -2.94
N ILE A 357 -14.38 9.91 -1.67
CA ILE A 357 -13.08 10.44 -1.20
C ILE A 357 -12.44 9.47 -0.21
N ARG A 358 -11.09 9.50 -0.13
CA ARG A 358 -10.32 8.78 0.89
C ARG A 358 -9.56 9.78 1.76
N LEU A 359 -9.64 9.55 3.08
CA LEU A 359 -8.94 10.32 4.11
C LEU A 359 -8.05 9.40 4.94
N ALA A 360 -6.85 9.88 5.30
CA ALA A 360 -5.92 9.17 6.18
C ALA A 360 -6.05 9.70 7.62
N PHE A 361 -6.27 8.80 8.58
CA PHE A 361 -6.33 9.15 10.01
C PHE A 361 -5.03 8.88 10.77
N CYS A 362 -3.94 8.58 10.08
CA CYS A 362 -2.61 8.41 10.67
C CYS A 362 -1.95 9.75 11.09
N LYS A 363 -2.74 10.81 11.22
CA LYS A 363 -2.30 12.15 11.63
C LYS A 363 -2.53 12.38 13.12
N PRO A 364 -1.81 13.32 13.76
CA PRO A 364 -2.07 13.70 15.14
C PRO A 364 -3.52 14.15 15.34
N PRO A 365 -4.13 13.92 16.52
CA PRO A 365 -5.51 14.36 16.80
C PRO A 365 -5.77 15.84 16.54
N ARG A 366 -4.81 16.73 16.82
CA ARG A 366 -4.90 18.16 16.55
C ARG A 366 -5.10 18.47 15.06
N ASP A 367 -4.42 17.71 14.18
CA ASP A 367 -4.51 17.92 12.72
C ASP A 367 -5.85 17.38 12.19
N LEU A 368 -6.36 16.29 12.78
CA LEU A 368 -7.68 15.73 12.46
C LEU A 368 -8.79 16.71 12.88
N LEU A 369 -8.70 17.30 14.07
CA LEU A 369 -9.66 18.29 14.57
C LEU A 369 -9.63 19.56 13.70
N LEU A 370 -8.44 20.06 13.36
CA LEU A 370 -8.30 21.21 12.46
C LEU A 370 -8.88 20.93 11.07
N ALA A 371 -8.68 19.72 10.55
CA ALA A 371 -9.28 19.34 9.27
C ALA A 371 -10.81 19.31 9.35
N LEU A 372 -11.40 18.78 10.42
CA LEU A 372 -12.85 18.75 10.63
C LEU A 372 -13.43 20.17 10.73
N GLU A 373 -12.79 21.08 11.50
CA GLU A 373 -13.19 22.47 11.60
C GLU A 373 -13.15 23.19 10.25
N ARG A 374 -12.11 22.94 9.44
CA ARG A 374 -11.99 23.53 8.11
C ARG A 374 -13.02 22.97 7.13
N LEU A 375 -13.29 21.66 7.19
CA LEU A 375 -14.34 20.99 6.40
C LEU A 375 -15.72 21.55 6.74
N GLU A 376 -16.04 21.74 8.03
CA GLU A 376 -17.30 22.31 8.46
C GLU A 376 -17.52 23.69 7.86
N ARG A 377 -16.55 24.60 8.00
CA ARG A 377 -16.62 25.96 7.40
C ARG A 377 -16.79 25.92 5.88
N TYR A 378 -16.08 25.01 5.22
CA TYR A 378 -16.15 24.85 3.77
C TYR A 378 -17.51 24.35 3.28
N LEU A 379 -18.13 23.40 4.00
CA LEU A 379 -19.45 22.84 3.63
C LEU A 379 -20.62 23.79 3.95
N GLN A 380 -20.41 24.80 4.81
CA GLN A 380 -21.41 25.81 5.15
C GLN A 380 -21.35 27.07 4.25
N ALA A 381 -20.28 27.21 3.47
CA ALA A 381 -20.06 28.35 2.57
C ALA A 381 -20.69 28.15 1.19
#